data_2367ae796120716a79829fbb15c42bba
#
_entry.id   2367ae796120716a79829fbb15c42bba
#
_cell.length_a   1.000
_cell.length_b   1.000
_cell.length_c   1.000
_cell.angle_alpha   90.00
_cell.angle_beta   90.00
_cell.angle_gamma   90.00
#
_symmetry.space_group_name_H-M   'P 1'
#
loop_
_entity.id
_entity.type
_entity.pdbx_description
1 polymer ?
#
loop_
_entity_poly.entity_id
_entity_poly.type
_entity_poly.pdbx_seq_one_letter_code
_entity_poly.pdbx_strand_id
1 'polypeptide(L)'
;MTTQASELVEAMPGAFQAEKAGNAKAAIQLDLKGEGGGTWLLNIANGECQVQANADAQPDVTVTMDADDFVALYHNRLNPVQAFMGGKIKVSGNVGLVMQLLNWFER
;
A
#
# COMPACT_ATOMS: atom_id res chain seq x y z
N MET A 1 -15.72 16.51 -3.40
CA MET A 1 -15.79 15.06 -3.18
C MET A 1 -14.49 14.57 -2.56
N THR A 2 -14.59 13.76 -1.56
CA THR A 2 -13.42 13.18 -0.91
C THR A 2 -13.01 11.91 -1.66
N THR A 3 -11.74 11.80 -2.01
CA THR A 3 -11.22 10.59 -2.63
C THR A 3 -11.23 9.47 -1.59
N GLN A 4 -11.78 8.32 -1.95
CA GLN A 4 -11.81 7.17 -1.05
C GLN A 4 -10.56 6.32 -1.21
N ALA A 5 -10.15 5.68 -0.12
CA ALA A 5 -8.97 4.82 -0.13
C ALA A 5 -9.08 3.72 -1.17
N SER A 6 -10.27 3.12 -1.34
CA SER A 6 -10.49 2.07 -2.33
C SER A 6 -10.16 2.53 -3.75
N GLU A 7 -10.51 3.76 -4.08
CA GLU A 7 -10.22 4.32 -5.39
C GLU A 7 -8.72 4.44 -5.62
N LEU A 8 -7.98 4.85 -4.58
CA LEU A 8 -6.53 4.98 -4.66
C LEU A 8 -5.87 3.62 -4.79
N VAL A 9 -6.33 2.63 -4.03
CA VAL A 9 -5.78 1.27 -4.12
C VAL A 9 -5.99 0.69 -5.52
N GLU A 10 -7.17 0.86 -6.07
CA GLU A 10 -7.49 0.36 -7.41
C GLU A 10 -6.72 1.10 -8.49
N ALA A 11 -6.29 2.33 -8.23
CA ALA A 11 -5.48 3.11 -9.18
C ALA A 11 -3.99 2.80 -9.08
N MET A 12 -3.55 2.11 -8.02
CA MET A 12 -2.13 1.83 -7.82
C MET A 12 -1.47 1.10 -8.98
N PRO A 13 -2.10 0.09 -9.62
CA PRO A 13 -1.45 -0.57 -10.76
C PRO A 13 -1.06 0.41 -11.87
N GLY A 14 -1.87 1.44 -12.11
CA GLY A 14 -1.56 2.44 -13.13
C GLY A 14 -0.46 3.41 -12.73
N ALA A 15 -0.22 3.58 -11.42
CA ALA A 15 0.82 4.44 -10.90
C ALA A 15 2.13 3.69 -10.62
N PHE A 16 2.14 2.38 -10.81
CA PHE A 16 3.30 1.54 -10.52
C PHE A 16 4.43 1.82 -11.50
N GLN A 17 5.62 2.05 -10.98
CA GLN A 17 6.82 2.33 -11.78
C GLN A 17 7.69 1.08 -11.83
N ALA A 18 7.50 0.27 -12.87
CA ALA A 18 8.19 -1.01 -13.02
C ALA A 18 9.71 -0.86 -13.03
N GLU A 19 10.22 0.21 -13.62
CA GLU A 19 11.66 0.47 -13.70
C GLU A 19 12.29 0.69 -12.32
N LYS A 20 11.53 1.23 -11.36
CA LYS A 20 12.02 1.42 -10.00
C LYS A 20 11.97 0.14 -9.18
N ALA A 21 10.98 -0.70 -9.45
CA ALA A 21 10.85 -1.99 -8.76
C ALA A 21 11.82 -3.04 -9.30
N GLY A 22 12.19 -2.94 -10.57
CA GLY A 22 13.10 -3.90 -11.20
C GLY A 22 12.51 -5.30 -11.19
N ASN A 23 13.26 -6.26 -10.63
CA ASN A 23 12.85 -7.66 -10.54
C ASN A 23 12.18 -8.00 -9.21
N ALA A 24 11.74 -7.01 -8.46
CA ALA A 24 11.15 -7.24 -7.16
C ALA A 24 9.88 -8.10 -7.26
N LYS A 25 9.73 -8.98 -6.29
CA LYS A 25 8.53 -9.78 -6.12
C LYS A 25 8.05 -9.60 -4.70
N ALA A 26 6.79 -9.22 -4.56
CA ALA A 26 6.25 -8.95 -3.23
C ALA A 26 4.74 -9.12 -3.23
N ALA A 27 4.23 -9.62 -2.12
CA ALA A 27 2.80 -9.66 -1.85
C ALA A 27 2.55 -8.83 -0.60
N ILE A 28 1.84 -7.73 -0.75
CA ILE A 28 1.57 -6.79 0.33
C ILE A 28 0.07 -6.75 0.59
N GLN A 29 -0.33 -7.06 1.81
CA GLN A 29 -1.71 -6.92 2.19
C GLN A 29 -1.93 -5.55 2.82
N LEU A 30 -2.88 -4.81 2.28
CA LEU A 30 -3.31 -3.54 2.84
C LEU A 30 -4.60 -3.76 3.61
N ASP A 31 -4.56 -3.51 4.90
CA ASP A 31 -5.72 -3.63 5.78
C ASP A 31 -6.09 -2.22 6.25
N LEU A 32 -7.05 -1.61 5.57
CA LEU A 32 -7.46 -0.24 5.83
C LEU A 32 -8.72 -0.24 6.69
N LYS A 33 -8.63 0.42 7.83
CA LYS A 33 -9.70 0.44 8.83
C LYS A 33 -10.57 1.68 8.65
N GLY A 34 -11.79 1.60 9.19
CA GLY A 34 -12.71 2.71 9.21
C GLY A 34 -13.57 2.81 7.96
N GLU A 35 -14.29 3.91 7.84
CA GLU A 35 -15.18 4.14 6.72
C GLU A 35 -14.38 4.28 5.43
N GLY A 36 -14.82 3.61 4.39
CA GLY A 36 -14.11 3.60 3.12
C GLY A 36 -12.92 2.65 3.09
N GLY A 37 -12.69 1.89 4.16
CA GLY A 37 -11.60 0.93 4.26
C GLY A 37 -11.94 -0.41 3.63
N GLY A 38 -11.06 -1.37 3.84
CA GLY A 38 -11.18 -2.73 3.32
C GLY A 38 -9.84 -3.41 3.32
N THR A 39 -9.80 -4.62 2.79
CA THR A 39 -8.56 -5.39 2.70
C THR A 39 -8.26 -5.68 1.23
N TRP A 40 -7.04 -5.38 0.83
CA TRP A 40 -6.57 -5.62 -0.54
C TRP A 40 -5.21 -6.29 -0.51
N LEU A 41 -4.94 -7.08 -1.55
CA LEU A 41 -3.63 -7.67 -1.76
C LEU A 41 -2.99 -7.04 -2.98
N LEU A 42 -1.80 -6.46 -2.79
CA LEU A 42 -0.97 -5.96 -3.89
C LEU A 42 0.04 -7.04 -4.23
N ASN A 43 -0.02 -7.56 -5.43
CA ASN A 43 0.91 -8.58 -5.89
C ASN A 43 1.83 -7.97 -6.94
N ILE A 44 3.11 -7.87 -6.61
CA ILE A 44 4.11 -7.25 -7.47
C ILE A 44 5.05 -8.33 -7.97
N ALA A 45 5.12 -8.50 -9.28
CA ALA A 45 6.00 -9.46 -9.92
C ALA A 45 6.13 -9.12 -11.40
N ASN A 46 7.27 -9.44 -11.97
CA ASN A 46 7.52 -9.31 -13.41
C ASN A 46 7.26 -7.90 -13.96
N GLY A 47 7.53 -6.89 -13.14
CA GLY A 47 7.32 -5.50 -13.54
C GLY A 47 5.87 -5.07 -13.56
N GLU A 48 4.99 -5.82 -12.90
CA GLU A 48 3.56 -5.51 -12.85
C GLU A 48 3.07 -5.48 -11.41
N CYS A 49 2.03 -4.67 -11.19
CA CYS A 49 1.33 -4.61 -9.91
C CYS A 49 -0.11 -4.99 -10.14
N GLN A 50 -0.59 -5.99 -9.42
CA GLN A 50 -1.98 -6.43 -9.47
C GLN A 50 -2.61 -6.22 -8.10
N VAL A 51 -3.86 -5.76 -8.10
CA VAL A 51 -4.62 -5.54 -6.88
C VAL A 51 -5.81 -6.49 -6.86
N GLN A 52 -5.97 -7.21 -5.75
CA GLN A 52 -7.11 -8.11 -5.53
C GLN A 52 -7.78 -7.74 -4.23
N ALA A 53 -9.10 -7.55 -4.26
CA ALA A 53 -9.87 -7.27 -3.06
C ALA A 53 -10.15 -8.58 -2.33
N ASN A 54 -10.00 -8.54 -1.00
CA ASN A 54 -10.31 -9.68 -0.12
C ASN A 54 -9.60 -10.97 -0.50
N ALA A 55 -8.39 -10.86 -1.02
CA ALA A 55 -7.63 -12.04 -1.41
C ALA A 55 -7.19 -12.82 -0.18
N ASP A 56 -7.34 -14.15 -0.24
CA ASP A 56 -6.91 -15.04 0.82
C ASP A 56 -5.56 -15.62 0.44
N ALA A 57 -4.51 -14.87 0.75
CA ALA A 57 -3.15 -15.27 0.44
C ALA A 57 -2.24 -14.93 1.61
N GLN A 58 -1.07 -15.56 1.65
CA GLN A 58 -0.06 -15.25 2.66
C GLN A 58 0.85 -14.14 2.12
N PRO A 59 0.70 -12.92 2.61
CA PRO A 59 1.52 -11.82 2.13
C PRO A 59 2.92 -11.84 2.77
N ASP A 60 3.87 -11.22 2.07
CA ASP A 60 5.21 -11.02 2.65
C ASP A 60 5.17 -9.98 3.76
N VAL A 61 4.23 -9.06 3.66
CA VAL A 61 4.04 -8.01 4.67
C VAL A 61 2.57 -7.60 4.69
N THR A 62 2.08 -7.29 5.89
CA THR A 62 0.74 -6.74 6.08
C THR A 62 0.87 -5.33 6.65
N VAL A 63 0.22 -4.38 6.00
CA VAL A 63 0.20 -2.98 6.43
C VAL A 63 -1.21 -2.65 6.90
N THR A 64 -1.34 -2.23 8.14
CA THR A 64 -2.61 -1.87 8.75
C THR A 64 -2.60 -0.38 9.10
N MET A 65 -3.59 0.36 8.63
CA MET A 65 -3.75 1.78 8.95
C MET A 65 -5.19 2.19 8.71
N ASP A 66 -5.55 3.39 9.17
CA ASP A 66 -6.85 3.95 8.86
C ASP A 66 -6.91 4.35 7.39
N ALA A 67 -8.08 4.20 6.78
CA ALA A 67 -8.29 4.59 5.39
C ALA A 67 -7.97 6.07 5.14
N ASP A 68 -8.35 6.94 6.09
CA ASP A 68 -8.06 8.36 5.97
C ASP A 68 -6.55 8.64 5.99
N ASP A 69 -5.80 7.90 6.81
CA ASP A 69 -4.35 8.03 6.86
C ASP A 69 -3.72 7.55 5.55
N PHE A 70 -4.27 6.51 4.96
CA PHE A 70 -3.80 6.03 3.66
C PHE A 70 -3.98 7.10 2.58
N VAL A 71 -5.14 7.75 2.55
CA VAL A 71 -5.40 8.82 1.59
C VAL A 71 -4.41 9.97 1.79
N ALA A 72 -4.18 10.36 3.04
CA ALA A 72 -3.22 11.43 3.35
C ALA A 72 -1.80 11.05 2.93
N LEU A 73 -1.42 9.81 3.18
CA LEU A 73 -0.11 9.29 2.79
C LEU A 73 0.07 9.31 1.27
N TYR A 74 -0.94 8.86 0.54
CA TYR A 74 -0.90 8.80 -0.91
C TYR A 74 -0.75 10.18 -1.53
N HIS A 75 -1.36 11.20 -0.91
CA HIS A 75 -1.29 12.58 -1.39
C HIS A 75 -0.12 13.37 -0.78
N ASN A 76 0.82 12.70 -0.14
CA ASN A 76 2.00 13.31 0.49
C ASN A 76 1.66 14.31 1.61
N ARG A 77 0.51 14.15 2.26
CA ARG A 77 0.11 14.96 3.40
C ARG A 77 0.56 14.36 4.72
N LEU A 78 0.97 13.10 4.70
CA LEU A 78 1.40 12.36 5.87
C LEU A 78 2.76 11.75 5.57
N ASN A 79 3.73 12.00 6.46
CA ASN A 79 5.07 11.41 6.31
C ASN A 79 5.02 9.95 6.74
N PRO A 80 5.41 8.99 5.88
CA PRO A 80 5.31 7.57 6.21
C PRO A 80 6.18 7.17 7.40
N VAL A 81 7.37 7.73 7.53
CA VAL A 81 8.25 7.40 8.65
C VAL A 81 7.65 7.89 9.97
N GLN A 82 7.16 9.12 10.00
CA GLN A 82 6.53 9.65 11.19
C GLN A 82 5.24 8.92 11.55
N ALA A 83 4.45 8.56 10.54
CA ALA A 83 3.23 7.80 10.75
C ALA A 83 3.52 6.42 11.34
N PHE A 84 4.55 5.76 10.87
CA PHE A 84 4.98 4.47 11.39
C PHE A 84 5.44 4.60 12.85
N MET A 85 6.28 5.57 13.13
CA MET A 85 6.81 5.80 14.48
C MET A 85 5.72 6.25 15.45
N GLY A 86 4.72 6.97 14.97
CA GLY A 86 3.59 7.42 15.77
C GLY A 86 2.50 6.37 15.99
N GLY A 87 2.65 5.18 15.41
CA GLY A 87 1.67 4.11 15.56
C GLY A 87 0.47 4.20 14.62
N LYS A 88 0.46 5.12 13.68
CA LYS A 88 -0.62 5.24 12.70
C LYS A 88 -0.56 4.14 11.64
N ILE A 89 0.64 3.66 11.35
CA ILE A 89 0.86 2.56 10.42
C ILE A 89 1.43 1.39 11.22
N LYS A 90 0.78 0.25 11.13
CA LYS A 90 1.26 -0.97 11.75
C LYS A 90 1.69 -1.93 10.66
N VAL A 91 2.88 -2.49 10.81
CA VAL A 91 3.45 -3.39 9.81
C VAL A 91 3.78 -4.72 10.46
N SER A 92 3.30 -5.80 9.82
CA SER A 92 3.64 -7.15 10.21
C SER A 92 4.37 -7.80 9.04
N GLY A 93 5.60 -8.24 9.27
CA GLY A 93 6.44 -8.84 8.25
C GLY A 93 7.62 -7.95 7.91
N ASN A 94 7.97 -7.88 6.63
CA ASN A 94 9.16 -7.17 6.17
C ASN A 94 8.93 -5.66 6.09
N VAL A 95 9.35 -4.93 7.12
CA VAL A 95 9.20 -3.47 7.19
C VAL A 95 9.98 -2.77 6.06
N GLY A 96 11.17 -3.26 5.75
CA GLY A 96 11.98 -2.68 4.67
C GLY A 96 11.28 -2.71 3.33
N LEU A 97 10.49 -3.73 3.08
CA LEU A 97 9.73 -3.83 1.85
C LEU A 97 8.69 -2.71 1.73
N VAL A 98 8.07 -2.33 2.84
CA VAL A 98 7.09 -1.23 2.84
C VAL A 98 7.76 0.09 2.44
N MET A 99 8.96 0.34 2.94
CA MET A 99 9.69 1.56 2.60
C MET A 99 10.07 1.58 1.12
N GLN A 100 10.46 0.43 0.57
CA GLN A 100 10.75 0.31 -0.85
C GLN A 100 9.49 0.50 -1.69
N LEU A 101 8.37 -0.05 -1.24
CA LEU A 101 7.10 0.03 -1.94
C LEU A 101 6.69 1.48 -2.23
N LEU A 102 6.92 2.38 -1.27
CA LEU A 102 6.55 3.79 -1.43
C LEU A 102 7.28 4.45 -2.60
N ASN A 103 8.45 3.94 -2.98
CA ASN A 103 9.23 4.47 -4.09
C ASN A 103 8.80 3.90 -5.44
N TRP A 104 8.01 2.83 -5.43
CA TRP A 104 7.59 2.15 -6.67
C TRP A 104 6.33 2.74 -7.29
N PHE A 105 5.69 3.65 -6.59
CA PHE A 105 4.45 4.26 -7.05
C PHE A 105 4.60 5.77 -7.17
N GLU A 106 4.02 6.30 -8.24
CA GLU A 106 3.94 7.75 -8.42
C GLU A 106 2.83 8.30 -7.54
N ARG A 107 3.16 9.36 -6.78
CA ARG A 107 2.22 9.95 -5.84
C ARG A 107 2.10 11.45 -6.04
#